data_6141dc3a67b6cb403078e61f39d8fea8
#
_entry.id   6141dc3a67b6cb403078e61f39d8fea8
#
_cell.length_a   1.000
_cell.length_b   1.000
_cell.length_c   1.000
_cell.angle_alpha   90.00
_cell.angle_beta   90.00
_cell.angle_gamma   90.00
#
_symmetry.space_group_name_H-M   'P 1'
#
loop_
_entity.id
_entity.type
_entity.pdbx_description
1 polymer ?
#
loop_
_entity_poly.entity_id
_entity_poly.type
_entity_poly.pdbx_seq_one_letter_code
_entity_poly.pdbx_strand_id
1 'polypeptide(L)'
;MVFCEGALIVVLKWYIVHVYSGFENKVKTALEERVALSNSPEKFGEILVPTEEVVELVKGKRKTSSRKFYPGYILVKMALDDETWHIVNNTAKVTGFLGGRETPTALTEEEAQQILNRMEAGKLKPKPKYFFDEGDEVRVIDGPFTNFNGTVEDVNPEKGKIKVLVSIFGRSTPVELDFVQVSKV
;
A
#
# COMPACT_ATOMS: atom_id res chain seq x y z
N MET A 1 -3.79 -21.38 48.80
CA MET A 1 -4.95 -21.44 47.89
C MET A 1 -4.68 -20.41 46.80
N VAL A 2 -4.00 -20.83 45.73
CA VAL A 2 -3.55 -19.96 44.64
C VAL A 2 -4.56 -20.12 43.50
N PHE A 3 -5.38 -19.10 43.27
CA PHE A 3 -6.23 -19.04 42.11
C PHE A 3 -5.35 -18.65 40.90
N CYS A 4 -4.98 -19.62 40.09
CA CYS A 4 -4.55 -19.39 38.72
C CYS A 4 -5.79 -19.02 37.91
N GLU A 5 -6.02 -17.73 37.69
CA GLU A 5 -6.90 -17.27 36.63
C GLU A 5 -6.33 -17.71 35.30
N GLY A 6 -7.04 -18.65 34.66
CA GLY A 6 -6.71 -19.10 33.32
C GLY A 6 -6.82 -17.95 32.35
N ALA A 7 -5.69 -17.38 31.96
CA ALA A 7 -5.62 -16.49 30.83
C ALA A 7 -6.11 -17.27 29.61
N LEU A 8 -7.32 -17.01 29.16
CA LEU A 8 -7.81 -17.44 27.86
C LEU A 8 -6.82 -16.92 26.81
N ILE A 9 -6.03 -17.82 26.24
CA ILE A 9 -5.13 -17.48 25.14
C ILE A 9 -6.03 -17.12 23.97
N VAL A 10 -6.29 -15.84 23.77
CA VAL A 10 -7.05 -15.33 22.63
C VAL A 10 -6.16 -15.46 21.40
N VAL A 11 -6.43 -16.43 20.54
CA VAL A 11 -5.69 -16.61 19.31
C VAL A 11 -6.20 -15.61 18.28
N LEU A 12 -5.43 -14.57 18.07
CA LEU A 12 -5.72 -13.54 17.06
C LEU A 12 -5.25 -14.01 15.68
N LYS A 13 -6.15 -14.02 14.71
CA LYS A 13 -5.84 -14.33 13.30
C LYS A 13 -6.11 -13.12 12.43
N TRP A 14 -5.46 -13.07 11.27
CA TRP A 14 -5.69 -12.02 10.29
C TRP A 14 -6.89 -12.34 9.41
N TYR A 15 -7.75 -11.37 9.22
CA TYR A 15 -8.91 -11.42 8.32
C TYR A 15 -8.88 -10.26 7.35
N ILE A 16 -9.34 -10.52 6.13
CA ILE A 16 -9.55 -9.49 5.13
C ILE A 16 -11.02 -9.05 5.18
N VAL A 17 -11.22 -7.74 5.30
CA VAL A 17 -12.53 -7.12 5.31
C VAL A 17 -12.68 -6.26 4.07
N HIS A 18 -13.73 -6.49 3.31
CA HIS A 18 -14.10 -5.70 2.15
C HIS A 18 -14.87 -4.46 2.58
N VAL A 19 -14.43 -3.30 2.09
CA VAL A 19 -15.01 -1.99 2.38
C VAL A 19 -15.21 -1.20 1.09
N TYR A 20 -16.00 -0.13 1.13
CA TYR A 20 -16.12 0.74 -0.02
C TYR A 20 -14.78 1.42 -0.35
N SER A 21 -14.36 1.32 -1.61
CA SER A 21 -13.12 1.93 -2.09
C SER A 21 -13.12 3.44 -1.85
N GLY A 22 -12.01 3.94 -1.31
CA GLY A 22 -11.86 5.34 -0.90
C GLY A 22 -12.25 5.64 0.55
N PHE A 23 -12.90 4.71 1.25
CA PHE A 23 -13.33 4.87 2.64
C PHE A 23 -12.50 4.08 3.65
N GLU A 24 -11.44 3.39 3.20
CA GLU A 24 -10.67 2.45 4.01
C GLU A 24 -10.12 3.09 5.29
N ASN A 25 -9.53 4.30 5.20
CA ASN A 25 -9.02 5.01 6.38
C ASN A 25 -10.14 5.43 7.34
N LYS A 26 -11.29 5.86 6.80
CA LYS A 26 -12.45 6.20 7.62
C LYS A 26 -13.03 4.98 8.33
N VAL A 27 -13.08 3.84 7.63
CA VAL A 27 -13.52 2.57 8.22
C VAL A 27 -12.54 2.11 9.28
N LYS A 28 -11.22 2.23 9.04
CA LYS A 28 -10.20 1.92 10.04
C LYS A 28 -10.45 2.70 11.33
N THR A 29 -10.54 4.04 11.25
CA THR A 29 -10.78 4.90 12.42
C THR A 29 -12.11 4.55 13.12
N ALA A 30 -13.19 4.40 12.36
CA ALA A 30 -14.49 4.03 12.92
C ALA A 30 -14.49 2.65 13.59
N LEU A 31 -13.73 1.70 13.06
CA LEU A 31 -13.58 0.38 13.64
C LEU A 31 -12.73 0.44 14.92
N GLU A 32 -11.62 1.18 14.92
CA GLU A 32 -10.79 1.41 16.11
C GLU A 32 -11.58 2.05 17.24
N GLU A 33 -12.42 3.06 16.96
CA GLU A 33 -13.32 3.69 17.94
C GLU A 33 -14.34 2.69 18.49
N ARG A 34 -14.94 1.87 17.66
CA ARG A 34 -15.90 0.85 18.10
C ARG A 34 -15.26 -0.25 18.94
N VAL A 35 -14.06 -0.67 18.56
CA VAL A 35 -13.26 -1.64 19.34
C VAL A 35 -12.94 -1.07 20.70
N ALA A 36 -12.52 0.19 20.80
CA ALA A 36 -12.24 0.85 22.08
C ALA A 36 -13.48 0.98 22.98
N LEU A 37 -14.68 1.07 22.39
CA LEU A 37 -15.96 1.14 23.10
C LEU A 37 -16.58 -0.24 23.37
N SER A 38 -16.02 -1.30 22.83
CA SER A 38 -16.50 -2.67 23.03
C SER A 38 -16.14 -3.19 24.42
N ASN A 39 -16.83 -4.25 24.84
CA ASN A 39 -16.55 -4.90 26.12
C ASN A 39 -15.33 -5.81 26.08
N SER A 40 -14.79 -6.08 24.88
CA SER A 40 -13.73 -7.07 24.65
C SER A 40 -12.66 -6.54 23.67
N PRO A 41 -12.01 -5.39 23.99
CA PRO A 41 -11.00 -4.81 23.09
C PRO A 41 -9.78 -5.75 22.90
N GLU A 42 -9.51 -6.63 23.85
CA GLU A 42 -8.42 -7.62 23.81
C GLU A 42 -8.59 -8.69 22.71
N LYS A 43 -9.82 -8.85 22.18
CA LYS A 43 -10.10 -9.73 21.05
C LYS A 43 -9.72 -9.13 19.70
N PHE A 44 -9.37 -7.84 19.68
CA PHE A 44 -8.86 -7.15 18.52
C PHE A 44 -7.37 -6.82 18.70
N GLY A 45 -6.62 -7.04 17.65
CA GLY A 45 -5.24 -6.61 17.56
C GLY A 45 -5.13 -5.40 16.63
N GLU A 46 -4.29 -5.55 15.61
CA GLU A 46 -3.93 -4.47 14.70
C GLU A 46 -4.90 -4.37 13.51
N ILE A 47 -5.23 -3.13 13.12
CA ILE A 47 -6.07 -2.84 11.94
C ILE A 47 -5.21 -2.08 10.94
N LEU A 48 -5.01 -2.66 9.74
CA LEU A 48 -4.12 -2.14 8.73
C LEU A 48 -4.83 -1.89 7.40
N VAL A 49 -4.47 -0.79 6.75
CA VAL A 49 -4.86 -0.51 5.37
C VAL A 49 -3.63 -0.78 4.50
N PRO A 50 -3.68 -1.74 3.56
CA PRO A 50 -2.53 -2.08 2.72
C PRO A 50 -2.24 -0.93 1.73
N THR A 51 -1.25 -0.11 2.08
CA THR A 51 -0.83 1.06 1.30
C THR A 51 0.65 1.01 1.00
N GLU A 52 1.05 1.55 -0.14
CA GLU A 52 2.44 1.85 -0.49
C GLU A 52 2.62 3.37 -0.63
N GLU A 53 3.81 3.83 -0.33
CA GLU A 53 4.18 5.20 -0.61
C GLU A 53 4.77 5.29 -2.01
N VAL A 54 4.23 6.17 -2.83
CA VAL A 54 4.75 6.47 -4.16
C VAL A 54 5.18 7.93 -4.22
N VAL A 55 6.30 8.18 -4.88
CA VAL A 55 6.77 9.56 -5.11
C VAL A 55 6.23 10.04 -6.45
N GLU A 56 5.52 11.15 -6.40
CA GLU A 56 5.03 11.85 -7.58
C GLU A 56 5.73 13.20 -7.70
N LEU A 57 6.06 13.59 -8.93
CA LEU A 57 6.49 14.95 -9.23
C LEU A 57 5.28 15.78 -9.62
N VAL A 58 4.92 16.72 -8.73
CA VAL A 58 3.85 17.68 -9.02
C VAL A 58 4.48 19.07 -9.11
N LYS A 59 4.47 19.67 -10.29
CA LYS A 59 5.04 20.99 -10.57
C LYS A 59 6.52 21.11 -10.12
N GLY A 60 7.34 20.10 -10.44
CA GLY A 60 8.78 20.09 -10.10
C GLY A 60 9.11 19.86 -8.62
N LYS A 61 8.11 19.57 -7.77
CA LYS A 61 8.32 19.24 -6.35
C LYS A 61 7.99 17.77 -6.12
N ARG A 62 8.88 17.08 -5.40
CA ARG A 62 8.63 15.70 -4.96
C ARG A 62 7.48 15.70 -3.95
N LYS A 63 6.41 15.02 -4.28
CA LYS A 63 5.27 14.79 -3.38
C LYS A 63 5.13 13.29 -3.15
N THR A 64 5.27 12.87 -1.90
CA THR A 64 4.96 11.50 -1.52
C THR A 64 3.45 11.37 -1.41
N SER A 65 2.88 10.42 -2.14
CA SER A 65 1.47 10.07 -2.03
C SER A 65 1.32 8.60 -1.65
N SER A 66 0.30 8.31 -0.86
CA SER A 66 -0.03 6.95 -0.45
C SER A 66 -0.97 6.32 -1.47
N ARG A 67 -0.54 5.23 -2.09
CA ARG A 67 -1.35 4.41 -2.99
C ARG A 67 -1.73 3.11 -2.29
N LYS A 68 -2.95 2.65 -2.50
CA LYS A 68 -3.43 1.40 -1.91
C LYS A 68 -3.07 0.24 -2.82
N PHE A 69 -2.44 -0.81 -2.27
CA PHE A 69 -2.18 -2.06 -3.00
C PHE A 69 -3.48 -2.76 -3.38
N TYR A 70 -4.41 -2.80 -2.42
CA TYR A 70 -5.70 -3.45 -2.57
C TYR A 70 -6.78 -2.44 -2.17
N PRO A 71 -7.28 -1.60 -3.12
CA PRO A 71 -8.35 -0.66 -2.83
C PRO A 71 -9.63 -1.41 -2.47
N GLY A 72 -10.30 -0.96 -1.41
CA GLY A 72 -11.52 -1.59 -0.90
C GLY A 72 -11.28 -2.77 0.06
N TYR A 73 -10.03 -2.95 0.55
CA TYR A 73 -9.72 -4.00 1.53
C TYR A 73 -8.97 -3.42 2.73
N ILE A 74 -9.27 -3.95 3.91
CA ILE A 74 -8.53 -3.72 5.15
C ILE A 74 -8.18 -5.06 5.79
N LEU A 75 -7.05 -5.10 6.49
CA LEU A 75 -6.66 -6.25 7.30
C LEU A 75 -6.99 -5.99 8.75
N VAL A 76 -7.63 -6.94 9.39
CA VAL A 76 -7.99 -6.87 10.81
C VAL A 76 -7.45 -8.11 11.50
N LYS A 77 -6.64 -7.91 12.53
CA LYS A 77 -6.17 -8.99 13.40
C LYS A 77 -7.15 -9.12 14.55
N MET A 78 -7.85 -10.25 14.65
CA MET A 78 -8.84 -10.44 15.70
C MET A 78 -9.09 -11.91 16.00
N ALA A 79 -9.69 -12.18 17.16
CA ALA A 79 -10.33 -13.46 17.43
C ALA A 79 -11.75 -13.41 16.87
N LEU A 80 -12.09 -14.33 15.99
CA LEU A 80 -13.41 -14.39 15.36
C LEU A 80 -14.40 -15.06 16.32
N ASP A 81 -15.38 -14.28 16.76
CA ASP A 81 -16.58 -14.74 17.46
C ASP A 81 -17.79 -13.89 17.01
N ASP A 82 -18.97 -14.21 17.50
CA ASP A 82 -20.19 -13.52 17.12
C ASP A 82 -20.14 -12.02 17.45
N GLU A 83 -19.56 -11.66 18.59
CA GLU A 83 -19.41 -10.27 19.04
C GLU A 83 -18.50 -9.47 18.11
N THR A 84 -17.28 -9.98 17.85
CA THR A 84 -16.29 -9.32 17.00
C THR A 84 -16.76 -9.26 15.54
N TRP A 85 -17.42 -10.31 15.08
CA TRP A 85 -18.04 -10.35 13.75
C TRP A 85 -19.09 -9.25 13.59
N HIS A 86 -19.99 -9.08 14.57
CA HIS A 86 -21.01 -8.04 14.57
C HIS A 86 -20.40 -6.63 14.62
N ILE A 87 -19.35 -6.40 15.41
CA ILE A 87 -18.65 -5.11 15.48
C ILE A 87 -18.14 -4.70 14.11
N VAL A 88 -17.48 -5.63 13.39
CA VAL A 88 -16.90 -5.36 12.08
C VAL A 88 -18.02 -5.14 11.03
N ASN A 89 -18.99 -6.04 10.92
CA ASN A 89 -20.04 -5.96 9.91
C ASN A 89 -20.99 -4.76 10.09
N ASN A 90 -21.23 -4.34 11.33
CA ASN A 90 -22.08 -3.17 11.62
C ASN A 90 -21.31 -1.84 11.48
N THR A 91 -20.03 -1.87 11.15
CA THR A 91 -19.27 -0.64 10.90
C THR A 91 -19.68 -0.05 9.55
N ALA A 92 -19.95 1.25 9.54
CA ALA A 92 -20.39 1.96 8.34
C ALA A 92 -19.37 1.81 7.20
N LYS A 93 -19.87 1.52 5.98
CA LYS A 93 -19.08 1.31 4.76
C LYS A 93 -18.26 -0.01 4.72
N VAL A 94 -18.47 -0.91 5.65
CA VAL A 94 -18.03 -2.30 5.55
C VAL A 94 -19.04 -3.08 4.70
N THR A 95 -18.53 -3.89 3.76
CA THR A 95 -19.33 -4.79 2.93
C THR A 95 -19.42 -6.18 3.56
N GLY A 96 -18.34 -6.61 4.23
CA GLY A 96 -18.23 -7.89 4.93
C GLY A 96 -16.84 -8.48 4.85
N PHE A 97 -16.71 -9.67 5.41
CA PHE A 97 -15.47 -10.44 5.38
C PHE A 97 -15.25 -11.11 4.02
N LEU A 98 -13.98 -11.28 3.64
CA LEU A 98 -13.61 -12.12 2.50
C LEU A 98 -13.79 -13.60 2.85
N GLY A 99 -14.34 -14.39 1.92
CA GLY A 99 -14.60 -15.82 2.11
C GLY A 99 -16.07 -16.16 2.43
N GLY A 100 -16.90 -15.19 2.79
CA GLY A 100 -18.33 -15.37 3.05
C GLY A 100 -18.79 -14.78 4.37
N ARG A 101 -20.14 -14.64 4.48
CA ARG A 101 -20.74 -14.06 5.69
C ARG A 101 -20.69 -15.01 6.88
N GLU A 102 -20.82 -16.31 6.65
CA GLU A 102 -20.90 -17.31 7.73
C GLU A 102 -19.56 -17.88 8.13
N THR A 103 -18.62 -17.97 7.18
CA THR A 103 -17.27 -18.54 7.42
C THR A 103 -16.20 -17.63 6.83
N PRO A 104 -15.82 -16.55 7.52
CA PRO A 104 -14.70 -15.73 7.11
C PRO A 104 -13.41 -16.53 6.98
N THR A 105 -12.71 -16.39 5.86
CA THR A 105 -11.43 -17.07 5.67
C THR A 105 -10.32 -16.30 6.39
N ALA A 106 -9.70 -16.94 7.39
CA ALA A 106 -8.51 -16.39 8.02
C ALA A 106 -7.33 -16.50 7.05
N LEU A 107 -6.52 -15.45 6.97
CA LEU A 107 -5.21 -15.52 6.32
C LEU A 107 -4.27 -16.42 7.12
N THR A 108 -3.43 -17.15 6.40
CA THR A 108 -2.30 -17.81 7.02
C THR A 108 -1.29 -16.79 7.53
N GLU A 109 -0.47 -17.16 8.51
CA GLU A 109 0.53 -16.23 9.06
C GLU A 109 1.56 -15.83 8.01
N GLU A 110 1.87 -16.73 7.07
CA GLU A 110 2.77 -16.48 5.94
C GLU A 110 2.21 -15.45 4.95
N GLU A 111 0.92 -15.55 4.59
CA GLU A 111 0.24 -14.58 3.71
C GLU A 111 0.15 -13.20 4.36
N ALA A 112 -0.22 -13.16 5.63
CA ALA A 112 -0.24 -11.91 6.39
C ALA A 112 1.14 -11.28 6.44
N GLN A 113 2.18 -12.05 6.74
CA GLN A 113 3.56 -11.56 6.79
C GLN A 113 4.06 -11.05 5.44
N GLN A 114 3.69 -11.69 4.33
CA GLN A 114 4.02 -11.21 2.99
C GLN A 114 3.39 -9.84 2.70
N ILE A 115 2.14 -9.62 3.10
CA ILE A 115 1.46 -8.34 2.93
C ILE A 115 2.14 -7.26 3.78
N LEU A 116 2.44 -7.58 5.05
CA LEU A 116 3.13 -6.67 5.97
C LEU A 116 4.51 -6.28 5.43
N ASN A 117 5.30 -7.25 5.00
CA ASN A 117 6.64 -7.01 4.42
C ASN A 117 6.57 -6.12 3.16
N ARG A 118 5.55 -6.29 2.32
CA ARG A 118 5.33 -5.40 1.17
C ARG A 118 4.97 -3.98 1.58
N MET A 119 4.16 -3.82 2.63
CA MET A 119 3.83 -2.50 3.17
C MET A 119 5.06 -1.79 3.72
N GLU A 120 5.92 -2.50 4.45
CA GLU A 120 7.18 -1.97 4.98
C GLU A 120 8.17 -1.64 3.87
N ALA A 121 8.35 -2.52 2.90
CA ALA A 121 9.21 -2.27 1.73
C ALA A 121 8.73 -1.06 0.92
N GLY A 122 7.42 -0.86 0.78
CA GLY A 122 6.85 0.32 0.14
C GLY A 122 7.13 1.62 0.90
N LYS A 123 7.20 1.58 2.23
CA LYS A 123 7.60 2.74 3.05
C LYS A 123 9.09 3.05 2.94
N LEU A 124 9.93 2.01 2.88
CA LEU A 124 11.40 2.16 2.83
C LEU A 124 11.91 2.60 1.45
N LYS A 125 11.24 2.18 0.38
CA LYS A 125 11.60 2.51 -1.01
C LYS A 125 10.34 2.90 -1.77
N PRO A 126 9.90 4.17 -1.70
CA PRO A 126 8.74 4.62 -2.46
C PRO A 126 8.96 4.38 -3.95
N LYS A 127 8.06 3.61 -4.57
CA LYS A 127 8.15 3.32 -5.99
C LYS A 127 7.75 4.56 -6.80
N PRO A 128 8.47 4.92 -7.86
CA PRO A 128 8.03 5.96 -8.77
C PRO A 128 6.72 5.56 -9.45
N LYS A 129 5.81 6.49 -9.63
CA LYS A 129 4.48 6.25 -10.26
C LYS A 129 4.59 5.94 -11.75
N TYR A 130 5.68 6.34 -12.37
CA TYR A 130 5.87 6.22 -13.81
C TYR A 130 6.70 4.98 -14.11
N PHE A 131 6.13 4.10 -14.94
CA PHE A 131 6.83 3.01 -15.57
C PHE A 131 7.18 3.46 -16.99
N PHE A 132 8.45 3.38 -17.30
CA PHE A 132 8.96 3.62 -18.65
C PHE A 132 9.36 2.27 -19.22
N ASP A 133 9.01 2.05 -20.48
CA ASP A 133 9.43 0.89 -21.25
C ASP A 133 10.59 1.28 -22.16
N GLU A 134 11.42 0.30 -22.52
CA GLU A 134 12.48 0.52 -23.51
C GLU A 134 11.86 0.94 -24.85
N GLY A 135 12.37 2.02 -25.43
CA GLY A 135 11.84 2.62 -26.65
C GLY A 135 10.82 3.75 -26.45
N ASP A 136 10.40 4.01 -25.22
CA ASP A 136 9.49 5.13 -24.92
C ASP A 136 10.17 6.48 -25.24
N GLU A 137 9.41 7.39 -25.85
CA GLU A 137 9.83 8.79 -26.01
C GLU A 137 9.57 9.56 -24.73
N VAL A 138 10.61 10.17 -24.20
CA VAL A 138 10.56 10.95 -22.96
C VAL A 138 11.17 12.32 -23.11
N ARG A 139 10.67 13.26 -22.34
CA ARG A 139 11.23 14.61 -22.22
C ARG A 139 11.85 14.79 -20.86
N VAL A 140 13.06 15.30 -20.81
CA VAL A 140 13.73 15.67 -19.56
C VAL A 140 13.10 16.94 -19.01
N ILE A 141 12.59 16.87 -17.77
CA ILE A 141 11.88 17.98 -17.10
C ILE A 141 12.72 18.64 -16.00
N ASP A 142 13.80 18.00 -15.56
CA ASP A 142 14.68 18.54 -14.52
C ASP A 142 16.14 18.13 -14.76
N GLY A 143 17.08 19.01 -14.36
CA GLY A 143 18.50 18.81 -14.50
C GLY A 143 19.15 19.55 -15.68
N PRO A 144 20.45 19.27 -15.97
CA PRO A 144 21.21 19.98 -17.00
C PRO A 144 20.70 19.75 -18.43
N PHE A 145 19.84 18.74 -18.65
CA PHE A 145 19.28 18.38 -19.94
C PHE A 145 17.77 18.70 -20.05
N THR A 146 17.29 19.63 -19.22
CA THR A 146 15.86 20.05 -19.22
C THR A 146 15.41 20.48 -20.62
N ASN A 147 14.21 20.05 -21.01
CA ASN A 147 13.57 20.28 -22.31
C ASN A 147 14.16 19.53 -23.51
N PHE A 148 15.15 18.68 -23.33
CA PHE A 148 15.58 17.77 -24.39
C PHE A 148 14.66 16.54 -24.45
N ASN A 149 14.40 16.10 -25.66
CA ASN A 149 13.70 14.84 -25.91
C ASN A 149 14.73 13.71 -26.05
N GLY A 150 14.36 12.55 -25.62
CA GLY A 150 15.19 11.34 -25.75
C GLY A 150 14.35 10.08 -25.82
N THR A 151 14.98 8.99 -26.14
CA THR A 151 14.38 7.65 -26.16
C THR A 151 14.97 6.83 -25.03
N VAL A 152 14.14 6.08 -24.36
CA VAL A 152 14.57 5.17 -23.28
C VAL A 152 15.37 4.01 -23.87
N GLU A 153 16.61 3.85 -23.40
CA GLU A 153 17.49 2.75 -23.78
C GLU A 153 17.41 1.57 -22.81
N ASP A 154 17.37 1.89 -21.49
CA ASP A 154 17.36 0.89 -20.43
C ASP A 154 16.64 1.46 -19.17
N VAL A 155 15.98 0.58 -18.44
CA VAL A 155 15.22 0.96 -17.25
C VAL A 155 15.68 0.12 -16.07
N ASN A 156 16.16 0.78 -15.00
CA ASN A 156 16.55 0.11 -13.77
C ASN A 156 15.59 0.46 -12.62
N PRO A 157 14.51 -0.33 -12.45
CA PRO A 157 13.48 -0.03 -11.44
C PRO A 157 13.99 -0.14 -10.01
N GLU A 158 15.00 -0.99 -9.76
CA GLU A 158 15.55 -1.21 -8.43
C GLU A 158 16.31 0.02 -7.91
N LYS A 159 17.00 0.71 -8.81
CA LYS A 159 17.76 1.94 -8.50
C LYS A 159 16.94 3.21 -8.72
N GLY A 160 15.73 3.11 -9.31
CA GLY A 160 14.90 4.26 -9.68
C GLY A 160 15.52 5.12 -10.78
N LYS A 161 16.39 4.54 -11.61
CA LYS A 161 17.11 5.21 -12.69
C LYS A 161 16.70 4.70 -14.06
N ILE A 162 16.79 5.60 -15.02
CA ILE A 162 16.50 5.35 -16.43
C ILE A 162 17.67 5.85 -17.27
N LYS A 163 18.05 5.08 -18.26
CA LYS A 163 19.04 5.46 -19.24
C LYS A 163 18.34 5.96 -20.50
N VAL A 164 18.53 7.22 -20.80
CA VAL A 164 17.85 7.90 -21.93
C VAL A 164 18.87 8.33 -22.95
N LEU A 165 18.64 8.02 -24.21
CA LEU A 165 19.39 8.54 -25.35
C LEU A 165 18.87 9.94 -25.67
N VAL A 166 19.52 10.95 -25.14
CA VAL A 166 19.15 12.36 -25.37
C VAL A 166 19.82 12.85 -26.65
N SER A 167 19.05 13.46 -27.53
CA SER A 167 19.59 14.05 -28.75
C SER A 167 20.15 15.44 -28.46
N ILE A 168 21.48 15.55 -28.40
CA ILE A 168 22.21 16.79 -28.13
C ILE A 168 23.01 17.15 -29.39
N PHE A 169 22.68 18.28 -30.03
CA PHE A 169 23.32 18.75 -31.28
C PHE A 169 23.43 17.68 -32.39
N GLY A 170 22.39 16.85 -32.52
CA GLY A 170 22.35 15.79 -33.53
C GLY A 170 23.13 14.53 -33.21
N ARG A 171 23.60 14.40 -31.94
CA ARG A 171 24.26 13.19 -31.45
C ARG A 171 23.42 12.58 -30.33
N SER A 172 23.14 11.29 -30.39
CA SER A 172 22.49 10.55 -29.34
C SER A 172 23.48 10.25 -28.22
N THR A 173 23.28 10.81 -27.05
CA THR A 173 24.16 10.64 -25.90
C THR A 173 23.37 9.92 -24.79
N PRO A 174 23.85 8.77 -24.29
CA PRO A 174 23.23 8.09 -23.18
C PRO A 174 23.45 8.85 -21.88
N VAL A 175 22.36 9.17 -21.19
CA VAL A 175 22.38 9.88 -19.91
C VAL A 175 21.56 9.08 -18.91
N GLU A 176 22.14 8.86 -17.72
CA GLU A 176 21.38 8.29 -16.59
C GLU A 176 20.63 9.39 -15.85
N LEU A 177 19.31 9.22 -15.74
CA LEU A 177 18.41 10.15 -15.06
C LEU A 177 17.55 9.40 -14.06
N ASP A 178 17.09 10.10 -13.03
CA ASP A 178 16.08 9.57 -12.11
C ASP A 178 14.70 9.55 -12.81
N PHE A 179 13.84 8.58 -12.53
CA PHE A 179 12.47 8.52 -13.08
C PHE A 179 11.69 9.82 -12.90
N VAL A 180 12.02 10.57 -11.86
CA VAL A 180 11.38 11.84 -11.52
C VAL A 180 11.84 13.02 -12.39
N GLN A 181 12.93 12.85 -13.14
CA GLN A 181 13.51 13.89 -14.01
C GLN A 181 13.02 13.79 -15.46
N VAL A 182 12.24 12.76 -15.79
CA VAL A 182 11.73 12.52 -17.14
C VAL A 182 10.20 12.41 -17.12
N SER A 183 9.58 12.86 -18.20
CA SER A 183 8.14 12.76 -18.43
C SER A 183 7.90 12.09 -19.77
N LYS A 184 6.95 11.18 -19.85
CA LYS A 184 6.51 10.59 -21.11
C LYS A 184 5.85 11.66 -21.95
N VAL A 185 6.18 11.72 -23.24
CA VAL A 185 5.64 12.70 -24.21
C VAL A 185 4.24 12.26 -24.66
#